data_f5ea8c33f1f0ff718e5dc41204e97bb5
#
_entry.id   f5ea8c33f1f0ff718e5dc41204e97bb5
#
_cell.length_a   1.000
_cell.length_b   1.000
_cell.length_c   1.000
_cell.angle_alpha   90.00
_cell.angle_beta   90.00
_cell.angle_gamma   90.00
#
_symmetry.space_group_name_H-M   'P 1'
#
loop_
_entity.id
_entity.type
_entity.pdbx_description
1 polymer ?
#
loop_
_entity_poly.entity_id
_entity_poly.type
_entity_poly.pdbx_seq_one_letter_code
_entity_poly.pdbx_strand_id
1 'polypeptide(L)'
;MLATLTRPLIRGVERYLPGSLVFAVVLTFIVGALALTMTDSPPVQVLTAWGEGLTGLLEFMTQMALVLMLGHVLANTRPVRRLLDRLASVPRSPAQSYVFVAVCASVASLVSWGLGLVVAALLSIEVARSCRRRGMTVHYPLLVAAGYSGFCVWHMGYSGSAQLTAATPGSFVEKQAGIVIPVSQTMFTWWNLLGLAVAVPVIALTIAALRPRPTDRIVELPEGARLAEEGSEPGSGAGSGDRTPADRVDSSRVVTLLIGLLFAAHLVVYFATEGFALTLDIVNWTFLCLILLLVSSPRELAGLVADAARNVGEILLQFPLYAGILGIMTGTGLVAIFSDFFVSIATPGTLGLWAFLAGGIVNIFVPSGGGQFAVQAPIFLDAASRLGVEPGVVVMGIAYGDQWTNLIQPFWALPLLAIANLRVRDVMGYTSVVLLTTGVVFGGTMLLAGL
;
A
#
# COMPACT_ATOMS: atom_id res chain seq x y z
N MET A 1 27.50 -5.47 -11.95
CA MET A 1 27.78 -4.13 -11.42
C MET A 1 26.66 -3.63 -10.48
N LEU A 2 25.40 -3.60 -10.88
CA LEU A 2 24.27 -3.22 -10.00
C LEU A 2 24.14 -4.10 -8.75
N ALA A 3 24.20 -5.42 -8.90
CA ALA A 3 24.17 -6.37 -7.79
C ALA A 3 25.33 -6.17 -6.77
N THR A 4 26.44 -5.59 -7.18
CA THR A 4 27.57 -5.32 -6.29
C THR A 4 27.38 -4.04 -5.48
N LEU A 5 26.72 -3.03 -6.06
CA LEU A 5 26.39 -1.75 -5.39
C LEU A 5 25.24 -1.89 -4.39
N THR A 6 24.25 -2.73 -4.70
CA THR A 6 23.07 -2.92 -3.83
C THR A 6 23.27 -3.96 -2.72
N ARG A 7 24.26 -4.88 -2.85
CA ARG A 7 24.57 -5.90 -1.84
C ARG A 7 24.83 -5.37 -0.42
N PRO A 8 25.57 -4.26 -0.20
CA PRO A 8 25.75 -3.74 1.16
C PRO A 8 24.45 -3.25 1.78
N LEU A 9 23.61 -2.56 0.99
CA LEU A 9 22.30 -2.07 1.41
C LEU A 9 21.38 -3.23 1.79
N ILE A 10 21.28 -4.24 0.92
CA ILE A 10 20.44 -5.43 1.16
C ILE A 10 20.90 -6.17 2.41
N ARG A 11 22.22 -6.39 2.58
CA ARG A 11 22.75 -7.04 3.80
C ARG A 11 22.52 -6.22 5.06
N GLY A 12 22.59 -4.89 4.96
CA GLY A 12 22.26 -3.97 6.06
C GLY A 12 20.81 -4.12 6.47
N VAL A 13 19.90 -4.09 5.50
CA VAL A 13 18.47 -4.26 5.72
C VAL A 13 18.17 -5.65 6.33
N GLU A 14 18.62 -6.74 5.73
CA GLU A 14 18.37 -8.11 6.22
C GLU A 14 18.97 -8.37 7.60
N ARG A 15 20.05 -7.69 7.98
CA ARG A 15 20.77 -7.93 9.22
C ARG A 15 20.33 -7.04 10.39
N TYR A 16 19.94 -5.81 10.10
CA TYR A 16 19.74 -4.78 11.12
C TYR A 16 18.31 -4.23 11.17
N LEU A 17 17.44 -4.56 10.21
CA LEU A 17 16.06 -4.10 10.20
C LEU A 17 15.18 -5.10 10.98
N PRO A 18 14.77 -4.79 12.21
CA PRO A 18 13.83 -5.64 12.95
C PRO A 18 12.41 -5.54 12.35
N GLY A 19 11.51 -6.41 12.80
CA GLY A 19 10.11 -6.37 12.38
C GLY A 19 9.42 -5.04 12.77
N SER A 20 8.39 -4.69 12.02
CA SER A 20 7.65 -3.42 12.14
C SER A 20 7.11 -3.14 13.56
N LEU A 21 6.69 -4.17 14.29
CA LEU A 21 6.26 -4.04 15.69
C LEU A 21 7.39 -3.54 16.59
N VAL A 22 8.61 -4.09 16.43
CA VAL A 22 9.78 -3.66 17.21
C VAL A 22 10.10 -2.20 16.90
N PHE A 23 9.96 -1.78 15.64
CA PHE A 23 10.12 -0.37 15.28
C PHE A 23 9.09 0.53 15.94
N ALA A 24 7.82 0.15 15.98
CA ALA A 24 6.79 0.92 16.66
C ALA A 24 7.12 1.12 18.14
N VAL A 25 7.62 0.06 18.80
CA VAL A 25 8.08 0.13 20.21
C VAL A 25 9.30 1.05 20.34
N VAL A 26 10.34 0.86 19.53
CA VAL A 26 11.55 1.70 19.58
C VAL A 26 11.21 3.17 19.29
N LEU A 27 10.37 3.42 18.29
CA LEU A 27 9.93 4.78 17.96
C LEU A 27 9.16 5.44 19.12
N THR A 28 8.32 4.67 19.83
CA THR A 28 7.63 5.17 21.04
C THR A 28 8.63 5.69 22.07
N PHE A 29 9.70 4.93 22.35
CA PHE A 29 10.74 5.37 23.30
C PHE A 29 11.57 6.55 22.78
N ILE A 30 11.88 6.59 21.48
CA ILE A 30 12.59 7.72 20.87
C ILE A 30 11.74 8.99 20.98
N VAL A 31 10.46 8.94 20.60
CA VAL A 31 9.56 10.09 20.66
C VAL A 31 9.32 10.51 22.10
N GLY A 32 9.19 9.57 23.03
CA GLY A 32 9.12 9.87 24.47
C GLY A 32 10.38 10.58 24.99
N ALA A 33 11.57 10.12 24.60
CA ALA A 33 12.83 10.78 24.97
C ALA A 33 12.96 12.18 24.35
N LEU A 34 12.54 12.36 23.10
CA LEU A 34 12.50 13.68 22.45
C LEU A 34 11.53 14.63 23.18
N ALA A 35 10.35 14.13 23.58
CA ALA A 35 9.41 14.93 24.37
C ALA A 35 10.03 15.40 25.69
N LEU A 36 10.70 14.50 26.45
CA LEU A 36 11.34 14.82 27.71
C LEU A 36 12.54 15.77 27.58
N THR A 37 13.21 15.81 26.42
CA THR A 37 14.44 16.60 26.21
C THR A 37 14.21 17.88 25.44
N MET A 38 13.21 17.97 24.61
CA MET A 38 12.95 19.10 23.72
C MET A 38 11.74 19.92 24.14
N THR A 39 10.91 19.41 25.08
CA THR A 39 9.76 20.15 25.62
C THR A 39 9.86 20.25 27.14
N ASP A 40 9.11 21.15 27.73
CA ASP A 40 9.01 21.28 29.19
C ASP A 40 8.05 20.29 29.85
N SER A 41 7.71 19.18 29.14
CA SER A 41 6.72 18.21 29.60
C SER A 41 7.31 17.27 30.65
N PRO A 42 6.69 17.15 31.85
CA PRO A 42 7.14 16.19 32.84
C PRO A 42 6.88 14.74 32.40
N PRO A 43 7.63 13.73 32.91
CA PRO A 43 7.49 12.34 32.53
C PRO A 43 6.06 11.78 32.65
N VAL A 44 5.31 12.25 33.65
CA VAL A 44 3.91 11.86 33.85
C VAL A 44 3.03 12.33 32.68
N GLN A 45 3.24 13.56 32.20
CA GLN A 45 2.49 14.06 31.04
C GLN A 45 2.77 13.24 29.78
N VAL A 46 4.04 12.90 29.52
CA VAL A 46 4.43 12.07 28.38
C VAL A 46 3.76 10.69 28.45
N LEU A 47 3.76 10.06 29.63
CA LEU A 47 3.13 8.75 29.83
C LEU A 47 1.60 8.83 29.68
N THR A 48 0.97 9.85 30.26
CA THR A 48 -0.48 10.06 30.13
C THR A 48 -0.89 10.32 28.70
N ALA A 49 -0.17 11.21 27.99
CA ALA A 49 -0.41 11.51 26.57
C ALA A 49 -0.28 10.26 25.68
N TRP A 50 0.72 9.40 25.96
CA TRP A 50 0.84 8.11 25.28
C TRP A 50 -0.36 7.20 25.57
N GLY A 51 -0.74 7.03 26.83
CA GLY A 51 -1.83 6.13 27.23
C GLY A 51 -3.19 6.56 26.68
N GLU A 52 -3.51 7.86 26.77
CA GLU A 52 -4.74 8.44 26.22
C GLU A 52 -4.76 8.37 24.68
N GLY A 53 -3.59 8.48 24.06
CA GLY A 53 -3.43 8.38 22.61
C GLY A 53 -3.77 7.00 22.05
N LEU A 54 -3.56 5.89 22.79
CA LEU A 54 -3.66 4.51 22.29
C LEU A 54 -4.98 4.20 21.56
N THR A 55 -6.08 4.82 21.96
CA THR A 55 -7.41 4.61 21.36
C THR A 55 -7.75 5.61 20.24
N GLY A 56 -6.89 6.59 20.01
CA GLY A 56 -7.18 7.72 19.11
C GLY A 56 -7.29 7.35 17.63
N LEU A 57 -6.81 6.19 17.23
CA LEU A 57 -6.85 5.71 15.84
C LEU A 57 -7.68 4.42 15.64
N LEU A 58 -8.53 4.00 16.58
CA LEU A 58 -9.25 2.73 16.47
C LEU A 58 -10.19 2.67 15.25
N GLU A 59 -10.93 3.73 14.98
CA GLU A 59 -11.79 3.83 13.80
C GLU A 59 -10.97 3.73 12.52
N PHE A 60 -9.93 4.55 12.42
CA PHE A 60 -9.01 4.53 11.28
C PHE A 60 -8.33 3.17 11.10
N MET A 61 -7.89 2.53 12.19
CA MET A 61 -7.32 1.19 12.18
C MET A 61 -8.30 0.17 11.56
N THR A 62 -9.57 0.22 11.94
CA THR A 62 -10.59 -0.68 11.40
C THR A 62 -10.83 -0.44 9.91
N GLN A 63 -10.91 0.81 9.48
CA GLN A 63 -11.04 1.19 8.07
C GLN A 63 -9.87 0.65 7.23
N MET A 64 -8.63 0.80 7.72
CA MET A 64 -7.43 0.30 7.05
C MET A 64 -7.36 -1.23 7.00
N ALA A 65 -7.77 -1.90 8.08
CA ALA A 65 -7.89 -3.35 8.14
C ALA A 65 -8.87 -3.88 7.07
N LEU A 66 -10.00 -3.18 6.88
CA LEU A 66 -10.97 -3.50 5.84
C LEU A 66 -10.40 -3.28 4.42
N VAL A 67 -9.70 -2.17 4.15
CA VAL A 67 -9.06 -1.94 2.84
C VAL A 67 -8.12 -3.09 2.48
N LEU A 68 -7.28 -3.53 3.43
CA LEU A 68 -6.35 -4.65 3.22
C LEU A 68 -7.11 -5.94 2.93
N MET A 69 -8.05 -6.28 3.80
CA MET A 69 -8.81 -7.53 3.73
C MET A 69 -9.62 -7.60 2.42
N LEU A 70 -10.38 -6.55 2.11
CA LEU A 70 -11.23 -6.51 0.93
C LEU A 70 -10.42 -6.49 -0.36
N GLY A 71 -9.28 -5.77 -0.40
CA GLY A 71 -8.36 -5.80 -1.54
C GLY A 71 -7.81 -7.21 -1.81
N HIS A 72 -7.43 -7.92 -0.76
CA HIS A 72 -6.97 -9.31 -0.85
C HIS A 72 -8.09 -10.27 -1.31
N VAL A 73 -9.28 -10.16 -0.75
CA VAL A 73 -10.46 -10.95 -1.16
C VAL A 73 -10.78 -10.71 -2.62
N LEU A 74 -10.84 -9.45 -3.07
CA LEU A 74 -11.13 -9.08 -4.45
C LEU A 74 -10.15 -9.73 -5.44
N ALA A 75 -8.85 -9.69 -5.13
CA ALA A 75 -7.79 -10.30 -5.94
C ALA A 75 -7.97 -11.82 -6.10
N ASN A 76 -8.53 -12.48 -5.09
CA ASN A 76 -8.69 -13.93 -5.04
C ASN A 76 -10.07 -14.42 -5.56
N THR A 77 -10.97 -13.51 -5.97
CA THR A 77 -12.23 -13.91 -6.62
C THR A 77 -11.97 -14.62 -7.94
N ARG A 78 -12.80 -15.64 -8.26
CA ARG A 78 -12.65 -16.43 -9.51
C ARG A 78 -12.62 -15.58 -10.79
N PRO A 79 -13.45 -14.53 -10.96
CA PRO A 79 -13.38 -13.68 -12.15
C PRO A 79 -12.05 -12.92 -12.29
N VAL A 80 -11.51 -12.38 -11.19
CA VAL A 80 -10.22 -11.67 -11.21
C VAL A 80 -9.10 -12.65 -11.53
N ARG A 81 -9.05 -13.83 -10.91
CA ARG A 81 -8.06 -14.86 -11.24
C ARG A 81 -8.12 -15.27 -12.73
N ARG A 82 -9.32 -15.50 -13.29
CA ARG A 82 -9.47 -15.79 -14.73
C ARG A 82 -8.99 -14.65 -15.62
N LEU A 83 -9.18 -13.41 -15.20
CA LEU A 83 -8.64 -12.24 -15.90
C LEU A 83 -7.11 -12.28 -15.90
N LEU A 84 -6.48 -12.56 -14.75
CA LEU A 84 -5.02 -12.67 -14.65
C LEU A 84 -4.45 -13.77 -15.54
N ASP A 85 -5.11 -14.94 -15.62
CA ASP A 85 -4.71 -16.04 -16.51
C ASP A 85 -4.73 -15.63 -17.99
N ARG A 86 -5.79 -14.90 -18.41
CA ARG A 86 -5.88 -14.35 -19.77
C ARG A 86 -4.79 -13.32 -20.04
N LEU A 87 -4.59 -12.39 -19.11
CA LEU A 87 -3.55 -11.36 -19.21
C LEU A 87 -2.15 -11.96 -19.32
N ALA A 88 -1.88 -13.07 -18.62
CA ALA A 88 -0.59 -13.74 -18.65
C ALA A 88 -0.20 -14.26 -20.05
N SER A 89 -1.15 -14.43 -20.96
CA SER A 89 -0.90 -14.84 -22.34
C SER A 89 -0.57 -13.71 -23.32
N VAL A 90 -0.76 -12.45 -22.92
CA VAL A 90 -0.61 -11.26 -23.78
C VAL A 90 0.85 -11.01 -24.22
N PRO A 91 1.86 -11.06 -23.33
CA PRO A 91 3.24 -10.79 -23.74
C PRO A 91 3.76 -11.79 -24.76
N ARG A 92 4.45 -11.29 -25.80
CA ARG A 92 4.98 -12.11 -26.92
C ARG A 92 6.50 -12.20 -26.92
N SER A 93 7.19 -11.52 -26.01
CA SER A 93 8.63 -11.57 -25.84
C SER A 93 9.02 -11.40 -24.37
N PRO A 94 10.23 -11.83 -23.95
CA PRO A 94 10.70 -11.64 -22.58
C PRO A 94 10.70 -10.17 -22.14
N ALA A 95 11.12 -9.25 -23.00
CA ALA A 95 11.11 -7.81 -22.69
C ALA A 95 9.69 -7.28 -22.47
N GLN A 96 8.74 -7.69 -23.30
CA GLN A 96 7.32 -7.32 -23.11
C GLN A 96 6.76 -7.91 -21.81
N SER A 97 7.21 -9.09 -21.39
CA SER A 97 6.73 -9.71 -20.15
C SER A 97 7.06 -8.86 -18.93
N TYR A 98 8.27 -8.32 -18.84
CA TYR A 98 8.67 -7.46 -17.72
C TYR A 98 7.87 -6.15 -17.69
N VAL A 99 7.79 -5.46 -18.83
CA VAL A 99 7.02 -4.21 -18.97
C VAL A 99 5.54 -4.44 -18.65
N PHE A 100 4.97 -5.50 -19.19
CA PHE A 100 3.56 -5.83 -19.02
C PHE A 100 3.21 -6.08 -17.55
N VAL A 101 4.02 -6.88 -16.84
CA VAL A 101 3.79 -7.15 -15.42
C VAL A 101 3.92 -5.87 -14.58
N ALA A 102 4.92 -5.02 -14.86
CA ALA A 102 5.08 -3.75 -14.16
C ALA A 102 3.87 -2.83 -14.34
N VAL A 103 3.38 -2.69 -15.58
CA VAL A 103 2.22 -1.83 -15.89
C VAL A 103 0.94 -2.40 -15.26
N CYS A 104 0.67 -3.69 -15.40
CA CYS A 104 -0.52 -4.32 -14.83
C CYS A 104 -0.52 -4.24 -13.28
N ALA A 105 0.63 -4.44 -12.65
CA ALA A 105 0.78 -4.30 -11.21
C ALA A 105 0.60 -2.84 -10.76
N SER A 106 1.10 -1.86 -11.52
CA SER A 106 0.85 -0.44 -11.27
C SER A 106 -0.64 -0.11 -11.33
N VAL A 107 -1.34 -0.56 -12.38
CA VAL A 107 -2.79 -0.33 -12.51
C VAL A 107 -3.56 -0.99 -11.37
N ALA A 108 -3.23 -2.23 -10.99
CA ALA A 108 -3.86 -2.91 -9.87
C ALA A 108 -3.60 -2.19 -8.54
N SER A 109 -2.38 -1.67 -8.35
CA SER A 109 -1.99 -0.92 -7.15
C SER A 109 -2.71 0.43 -7.03
N LEU A 110 -3.00 1.08 -8.16
CA LEU A 110 -3.80 2.30 -8.21
C LEU A 110 -5.28 2.06 -7.83
N VAL A 111 -5.81 0.88 -8.11
CA VAL A 111 -7.16 0.49 -7.70
C VAL A 111 -7.18 0.17 -6.20
N SER A 112 -6.28 -0.70 -5.75
CA SER A 112 -6.13 -1.05 -4.34
C SER A 112 -4.72 -1.57 -4.07
N TRP A 113 -4.08 -1.05 -3.02
CA TRP A 113 -2.76 -1.49 -2.61
C TRP A 113 -2.73 -2.99 -2.24
N GLY A 114 -3.78 -3.52 -1.60
CA GLY A 114 -3.89 -4.95 -1.31
C GLY A 114 -4.06 -5.80 -2.57
N LEU A 115 -4.87 -5.33 -3.54
CA LEU A 115 -5.01 -5.95 -4.86
C LEU A 115 -3.67 -5.94 -5.61
N GLY A 116 -2.97 -4.81 -5.58
CA GLY A 116 -1.70 -4.62 -6.31
C GLY A 116 -0.65 -5.65 -5.95
N LEU A 117 -0.43 -5.92 -4.67
CA LEU A 117 0.56 -6.90 -4.19
C LEU A 117 0.22 -8.33 -4.63
N VAL A 118 -1.06 -8.72 -4.52
CA VAL A 118 -1.50 -10.07 -4.92
C VAL A 118 -1.43 -10.24 -6.43
N VAL A 119 -1.90 -9.25 -7.20
CA VAL A 119 -1.80 -9.25 -8.66
C VAL A 119 -0.34 -9.30 -9.11
N ALA A 120 0.55 -8.54 -8.49
CA ALA A 120 1.98 -8.55 -8.79
C ALA A 120 2.58 -9.95 -8.64
N ALA A 121 2.26 -10.66 -7.56
CA ALA A 121 2.74 -12.02 -7.33
C ALA A 121 2.15 -13.02 -8.33
N LEU A 122 0.82 -13.08 -8.43
CA LEU A 122 0.11 -14.07 -9.25
C LEU A 122 0.42 -13.88 -10.75
N LEU A 123 0.37 -12.63 -11.24
CA LEU A 123 0.64 -12.33 -12.63
C LEU A 123 2.10 -12.63 -13.00
N SER A 124 3.06 -12.40 -12.11
CA SER A 124 4.46 -12.77 -12.35
C SER A 124 4.62 -14.27 -12.53
N ILE A 125 3.96 -15.09 -11.71
CA ILE A 125 4.00 -16.55 -11.81
C ILE A 125 3.32 -17.01 -13.12
N GLU A 126 2.12 -16.51 -13.41
CA GLU A 126 1.37 -16.95 -14.60
C GLU A 126 2.04 -16.52 -15.90
N VAL A 127 2.63 -15.31 -15.95
CA VAL A 127 3.43 -14.87 -17.10
C VAL A 127 4.67 -15.73 -17.27
N ALA A 128 5.39 -16.08 -16.19
CA ALA A 128 6.53 -16.99 -16.26
C ALA A 128 6.15 -18.37 -16.79
N ARG A 129 5.02 -18.94 -16.32
CA ARG A 129 4.46 -20.21 -16.83
C ARG A 129 4.07 -20.13 -18.29
N SER A 130 3.38 -19.05 -18.66
CA SER A 130 2.96 -18.82 -20.05
C SER A 130 4.15 -18.67 -20.99
N CYS A 131 5.20 -17.97 -20.57
CA CYS A 131 6.46 -17.87 -21.33
C CYS A 131 7.12 -19.24 -21.51
N ARG A 132 7.25 -20.02 -20.43
CA ARG A 132 7.82 -21.37 -20.49
C ARG A 132 7.06 -22.29 -21.46
N ARG A 133 5.72 -22.31 -21.39
CA ARG A 133 4.87 -23.10 -22.32
C ARG A 133 5.08 -22.72 -23.79
N ARG A 134 5.52 -21.49 -24.08
CA ARG A 134 5.78 -20.95 -25.41
C ARG A 134 7.26 -20.98 -25.80
N GLY A 135 8.12 -21.64 -25.00
CA GLY A 135 9.55 -21.72 -25.24
C GLY A 135 10.31 -20.40 -25.06
N MET A 136 9.72 -19.44 -24.37
CA MET A 136 10.34 -18.15 -24.06
C MET A 136 10.99 -18.20 -22.68
N THR A 137 12.28 -17.89 -22.62
CA THR A 137 13.04 -17.83 -21.35
C THR A 137 12.94 -16.46 -20.73
N VAL A 138 12.47 -16.36 -19.48
CA VAL A 138 12.37 -15.14 -18.71
C VAL A 138 13.15 -15.27 -17.39
N HIS A 139 13.79 -14.19 -16.96
CA HIS A 139 14.45 -14.15 -15.65
C HIS A 139 13.41 -13.88 -14.57
N TYR A 140 13.03 -14.94 -13.86
CA TYR A 140 11.90 -14.90 -12.92
C TYR A 140 12.05 -13.88 -11.79
N PRO A 141 13.24 -13.72 -11.14
CA PRO A 141 13.41 -12.67 -10.13
C PRO A 141 13.15 -11.25 -10.65
N LEU A 142 13.55 -10.95 -11.90
CA LEU A 142 13.25 -9.65 -12.50
C LEU A 142 11.76 -9.48 -12.81
N LEU A 143 11.08 -10.56 -13.19
CA LEU A 143 9.64 -10.52 -13.44
C LEU A 143 8.86 -10.21 -12.15
N VAL A 144 9.26 -10.83 -11.03
CA VAL A 144 8.68 -10.54 -9.71
C VAL A 144 9.05 -9.12 -9.24
N ALA A 145 10.29 -8.67 -9.49
CA ALA A 145 10.72 -7.30 -9.24
C ALA A 145 9.89 -6.28 -10.05
N ALA A 146 9.55 -6.60 -11.29
CA ALA A 146 8.67 -5.79 -12.13
C ALA A 146 7.28 -5.63 -11.51
N GLY A 147 6.70 -6.73 -11.04
CA GLY A 147 5.42 -6.71 -10.32
C GLY A 147 5.49 -5.87 -9.05
N TYR A 148 6.49 -6.09 -8.21
CA TYR A 148 6.67 -5.32 -6.98
C TYR A 148 6.96 -3.83 -7.24
N SER A 149 7.70 -3.51 -8.30
CA SER A 149 7.95 -2.11 -8.69
C SER A 149 6.67 -1.37 -9.05
N GLY A 150 5.67 -2.06 -9.61
CA GLY A 150 4.36 -1.48 -9.88
C GLY A 150 3.61 -1.05 -8.61
N PHE A 151 3.94 -1.62 -7.45
CA PHE A 151 3.37 -1.21 -6.18
C PHE A 151 3.75 0.22 -5.78
N CYS A 152 4.84 0.77 -6.27
CA CYS A 152 5.36 2.08 -5.86
C CYS A 152 4.48 3.29 -6.26
N VAL A 153 3.34 3.09 -6.94
CA VAL A 153 2.37 4.16 -7.26
C VAL A 153 1.04 4.04 -6.50
N TRP A 154 0.93 3.12 -5.56
CA TRP A 154 -0.33 2.80 -4.89
C TRP A 154 -0.96 3.99 -4.14
N HIS A 155 -0.14 4.84 -3.53
CA HIS A 155 -0.58 6.02 -2.78
C HIS A 155 -1.03 7.18 -3.70
N MET A 156 -0.80 7.08 -5.01
CA MET A 156 -1.33 8.04 -5.99
C MET A 156 -2.74 7.68 -6.47
N GLY A 157 -3.25 6.53 -6.06
CA GLY A 157 -4.49 5.93 -6.58
C GLY A 157 -5.64 5.90 -5.58
N TYR A 158 -6.69 5.17 -5.99
CA TYR A 158 -8.02 5.14 -5.38
C TYR A 158 -8.03 4.67 -3.91
N SER A 159 -7.10 3.83 -3.47
CA SER A 159 -7.01 3.34 -2.09
C SER A 159 -5.87 3.96 -1.30
N GLY A 160 -5.37 5.11 -1.73
CA GLY A 160 -4.31 5.81 -1.00
C GLY A 160 -4.76 6.24 0.39
N SER A 161 -4.08 5.74 1.43
CA SER A 161 -4.52 5.93 2.81
C SER A 161 -4.43 7.37 3.30
N ALA A 162 -3.37 8.11 2.93
CA ALA A 162 -3.17 9.48 3.38
C ALA A 162 -4.28 10.42 2.87
N GLN A 163 -4.52 10.43 1.56
CA GLN A 163 -5.51 11.31 0.94
C GLN A 163 -6.95 10.93 1.29
N LEU A 164 -7.26 9.62 1.40
CA LEU A 164 -8.59 9.20 1.83
C LEU A 164 -8.85 9.57 3.30
N THR A 165 -7.85 9.43 4.16
CA THR A 165 -7.95 9.88 5.56
C THR A 165 -8.17 11.38 5.64
N ALA A 166 -7.41 12.16 4.87
CA ALA A 166 -7.55 13.61 4.82
C ALA A 166 -8.92 14.05 4.28
N ALA A 167 -9.54 13.23 3.41
CA ALA A 167 -10.87 13.50 2.85
C ALA A 167 -12.03 12.94 3.69
N THR A 168 -11.75 12.13 4.72
CA THR A 168 -12.79 11.52 5.56
C THR A 168 -13.18 12.46 6.71
N PRO A 169 -14.45 12.92 6.79
CA PRO A 169 -14.95 13.68 7.93
C PRO A 169 -14.82 12.87 9.23
N GLY A 170 -14.55 13.55 10.35
CA GLY A 170 -14.33 12.91 11.64
C GLY A 170 -12.95 12.26 11.81
N SER A 171 -12.11 12.24 10.76
CA SER A 171 -10.77 11.69 10.82
C SER A 171 -9.86 12.44 11.82
N PHE A 172 -8.73 11.83 12.14
CA PHE A 172 -7.72 12.50 12.98
C PHE A 172 -7.15 13.76 12.31
N VAL A 173 -7.17 13.86 10.96
CA VAL A 173 -6.74 15.05 10.23
C VAL A 173 -7.67 16.22 10.52
N GLU A 174 -8.99 16.02 10.40
CA GLU A 174 -9.96 17.06 10.75
C GLU A 174 -9.91 17.44 12.23
N LYS A 175 -9.80 16.44 13.11
CA LYS A 175 -9.70 16.69 14.57
C LYS A 175 -8.48 17.51 14.96
N GLN A 176 -7.36 17.39 14.23
CA GLN A 176 -6.10 18.08 14.56
C GLN A 176 -5.90 19.38 13.78
N ALA A 177 -6.20 19.37 12.48
CA ALA A 177 -5.99 20.52 11.59
C ALA A 177 -7.25 21.36 11.37
N GLY A 178 -8.42 20.90 11.82
CA GLY A 178 -9.71 21.59 11.65
C GLY A 178 -10.21 21.63 10.21
N ILE A 179 -9.64 20.84 9.31
CA ILE A 179 -9.97 20.85 7.88
C ILE A 179 -10.17 19.44 7.34
N VAL A 180 -11.07 19.32 6.36
CA VAL A 180 -11.21 18.16 5.49
C VAL A 180 -10.64 18.51 4.14
N ILE A 181 -9.71 17.69 3.63
CA ILE A 181 -8.99 17.93 2.37
C ILE A 181 -9.58 16.99 1.31
N PRO A 182 -10.42 17.47 0.38
CA PRO A 182 -11.07 16.61 -0.60
C PRO A 182 -10.05 15.98 -1.56
N VAL A 183 -10.42 14.82 -2.11
CA VAL A 183 -9.56 14.07 -3.04
C VAL A 183 -9.21 14.84 -4.32
N SER A 184 -9.99 15.86 -4.69
CA SER A 184 -9.69 16.80 -5.77
C SER A 184 -8.44 17.66 -5.50
N GLN A 185 -8.09 17.87 -4.24
CA GLN A 185 -6.89 18.61 -3.82
C GLN A 185 -5.69 17.69 -3.55
N THR A 186 -5.84 16.40 -3.75
CA THR A 186 -4.79 15.39 -3.52
C THR A 186 -4.63 14.50 -4.76
N MET A 187 -5.28 13.33 -4.78
CA MET A 187 -5.09 12.32 -5.84
C MET A 187 -5.55 12.77 -7.23
N PHE A 188 -6.51 13.68 -7.35
CA PHE A 188 -7.01 14.16 -8.62
C PHE A 188 -6.45 15.52 -9.04
N THR A 189 -5.39 16.00 -8.40
CA THR A 189 -4.65 17.18 -8.85
C THR A 189 -3.93 16.91 -10.17
N TRP A 190 -3.82 17.93 -11.01
CA TRP A 190 -3.17 17.79 -12.31
C TRP A 190 -1.71 17.35 -12.21
N TRP A 191 -0.98 17.83 -11.20
CA TRP A 191 0.41 17.45 -10.98
C TRP A 191 0.57 16.00 -10.49
N ASN A 192 -0.37 15.46 -9.68
CA ASN A 192 -0.38 14.05 -9.31
C ASN A 192 -0.67 13.16 -10.53
N LEU A 193 -1.64 13.53 -11.36
CA LEU A 193 -1.97 12.80 -12.59
C LEU A 193 -0.80 12.83 -13.58
N LEU A 194 -0.12 13.97 -13.72
CA LEU A 194 1.10 14.08 -14.53
C LEU A 194 2.23 13.21 -13.94
N GLY A 195 2.48 13.32 -12.62
CA GLY A 195 3.47 12.49 -11.93
C GLY A 195 3.23 11.00 -12.14
N LEU A 196 1.98 10.56 -12.06
CA LEU A 196 1.56 9.19 -12.35
C LEU A 196 1.82 8.81 -13.82
N ALA A 197 1.41 9.68 -14.76
CA ALA A 197 1.60 9.45 -16.20
C ALA A 197 3.09 9.34 -16.59
N VAL A 198 3.99 9.93 -15.80
CA VAL A 198 5.45 9.81 -15.97
C VAL A 198 6.00 8.61 -15.19
N ALA A 199 5.55 8.38 -13.95
CA ALA A 199 6.09 7.33 -13.08
C ALA A 199 5.91 5.93 -13.67
N VAL A 200 4.71 5.60 -14.17
CA VAL A 200 4.43 4.25 -14.72
C VAL A 200 5.31 3.94 -15.93
N PRO A 201 5.45 4.80 -16.95
CA PRO A 201 6.44 4.58 -18.01
C PRO A 201 7.89 4.50 -17.53
N VAL A 202 8.30 5.33 -16.56
CA VAL A 202 9.66 5.29 -16.00
C VAL A 202 9.92 3.96 -15.30
N ILE A 203 8.98 3.44 -14.51
CA ILE A 203 9.08 2.10 -13.91
C ILE A 203 9.23 1.05 -15.00
N ALA A 204 8.36 1.05 -16.00
CA ALA A 204 8.37 0.08 -17.09
C ALA A 204 9.67 0.11 -17.91
N LEU A 205 10.17 1.30 -18.24
CA LEU A 205 11.43 1.49 -18.98
C LEU A 205 12.65 1.11 -18.14
N THR A 206 12.66 1.43 -16.85
CA THR A 206 13.73 1.04 -15.92
C THR A 206 13.82 -0.49 -15.84
N ILE A 207 12.70 -1.16 -15.64
CA ILE A 207 12.63 -2.63 -15.61
C ILE A 207 13.07 -3.22 -16.95
N ALA A 208 12.63 -2.67 -18.08
CA ALA A 208 13.05 -3.11 -19.41
C ALA A 208 14.56 -2.97 -19.63
N ALA A 209 15.18 -1.90 -19.11
CA ALA A 209 16.62 -1.66 -19.18
C ALA A 209 17.43 -2.64 -18.31
N LEU A 210 16.83 -3.18 -17.23
CA LEU A 210 17.44 -4.15 -16.32
C LEU A 210 17.38 -5.60 -16.82
N ARG A 211 16.84 -5.85 -18.02
CA ARG A 211 16.76 -7.19 -18.62
C ARG A 211 18.13 -7.84 -18.66
N PRO A 212 18.25 -9.18 -18.42
CA PRO A 212 19.49 -9.90 -18.50
C PRO A 212 20.11 -9.80 -19.89
N ARG A 213 21.44 -9.70 -19.92
CA ARG A 213 22.22 -9.82 -21.15
C ARG A 213 22.32 -11.29 -21.57
N PRO A 214 22.63 -11.59 -22.83
CA PRO A 214 22.78 -12.98 -23.30
C PRO A 214 23.81 -13.81 -22.51
N THR A 215 24.77 -13.15 -21.86
CA THR A 215 25.82 -13.78 -21.02
C THR A 215 25.42 -13.96 -19.57
N ASP A 216 24.31 -13.38 -19.13
CA ASP A 216 23.89 -13.43 -17.73
C ASP A 216 23.18 -14.78 -17.45
N ARG A 217 23.39 -15.30 -16.24
CA ARG A 217 22.69 -16.50 -15.78
C ARG A 217 21.20 -16.18 -15.59
N ILE A 218 20.35 -16.86 -16.35
CA ILE A 218 18.89 -16.74 -16.19
C ILE A 218 18.43 -17.71 -15.09
N VAL A 219 17.64 -17.20 -14.15
CA VAL A 219 16.94 -17.99 -13.13
C VAL A 219 15.49 -18.07 -13.56
N GLU A 220 15.03 -19.25 -13.91
CA GLU A 220 13.65 -19.52 -14.29
C GLU A 220 12.76 -19.81 -13.07
N LEU A 221 11.45 -19.81 -13.27
CA LEU A 221 10.49 -20.27 -12.28
C LEU A 221 10.82 -21.73 -11.88
N PRO A 222 10.96 -22.05 -10.57
CA PRO A 222 11.22 -23.43 -10.14
C PRO A 222 10.18 -24.42 -10.68
N GLU A 223 10.63 -25.63 -11.03
CA GLU A 223 9.73 -26.72 -11.39
C GLU A 223 8.91 -27.11 -10.14
N GLY A 224 7.58 -27.16 -10.29
CA GLY A 224 6.69 -27.46 -9.17
C GLY A 224 6.27 -26.27 -8.31
N ALA A 225 6.65 -25.02 -8.67
CA ALA A 225 6.04 -23.84 -8.08
C ALA A 225 4.53 -23.86 -8.40
N ARG A 226 3.75 -24.46 -7.49
CA ARG A 226 2.29 -24.39 -7.52
C ARG A 226 1.88 -23.08 -6.88
N LEU A 227 0.90 -22.39 -7.47
CA LEU A 227 0.09 -21.47 -6.68
C LEU A 227 -0.42 -22.31 -5.51
N ALA A 228 -0.35 -21.80 -4.28
CA ALA A 228 -0.99 -22.43 -3.17
C ALA A 228 -2.43 -22.74 -3.61
N GLU A 229 -2.62 -24.04 -3.92
CA GLU A 229 -3.84 -24.73 -4.24
C GLU A 229 -4.79 -24.20 -5.33
N GLU A 230 -4.66 -24.81 -6.50
CA GLU A 230 -5.80 -25.54 -7.11
C GLU A 230 -6.17 -26.76 -6.25
N GLY A 231 -6.45 -26.67 -4.97
CA GLY A 231 -6.61 -27.90 -4.23
C GLY A 231 -7.08 -27.83 -2.79
N SER A 232 -7.70 -26.74 -2.39
CA SER A 232 -8.61 -26.80 -1.25
C SER A 232 -9.86 -26.05 -1.63
N GLU A 233 -10.79 -26.76 -2.30
CA GLU A 233 -12.17 -26.36 -2.09
C GLU A 233 -12.40 -26.38 -0.58
N PRO A 234 -12.68 -25.24 0.06
CA PRO A 234 -13.13 -25.26 1.44
C PRO A 234 -14.45 -26.01 1.44
N GLY A 235 -14.41 -27.30 1.74
CA GLY A 235 -15.62 -28.12 1.77
C GLY A 235 -15.64 -29.41 0.98
N SER A 236 -14.55 -29.89 0.38
CA SER A 236 -14.50 -31.26 -0.19
C SER A 236 -14.49 -32.39 0.86
N GLY A 237 -14.58 -32.02 2.14
CA GLY A 237 -14.77 -32.96 3.24
C GLY A 237 -16.26 -33.26 3.59
N ALA A 238 -17.20 -32.66 2.88
CA ALA A 238 -18.60 -33.06 3.02
C ALA A 238 -18.80 -34.33 2.19
N GLY A 239 -18.81 -35.47 2.91
CA GLY A 239 -19.26 -36.74 2.35
C GLY A 239 -20.60 -36.56 1.62
N SER A 240 -20.92 -37.51 0.75
CA SER A 240 -22.15 -37.65 -0.04
C SER A 240 -23.45 -37.73 0.79
N GLY A 241 -23.54 -37.00 1.91
CA GLY A 241 -24.73 -36.81 2.72
C GLY A 241 -25.65 -35.75 2.09
N ASP A 242 -26.94 -35.92 2.22
CA ASP A 242 -27.97 -34.99 1.77
C ASP A 242 -27.66 -33.57 2.21
N ARG A 243 -27.54 -32.64 1.25
CA ARG A 243 -27.36 -31.21 1.52
C ARG A 243 -28.53 -30.68 2.35
N THR A 244 -28.26 -30.17 3.52
CA THR A 244 -29.30 -29.58 4.38
C THR A 244 -29.86 -28.31 3.73
N PRO A 245 -31.07 -27.87 4.13
CA PRO A 245 -31.60 -26.57 3.69
C PRO A 245 -30.63 -25.40 3.98
N ALA A 246 -29.91 -25.43 5.10
CA ALA A 246 -28.89 -24.44 5.44
C ALA A 246 -27.74 -24.44 4.44
N ASP A 247 -27.22 -25.62 4.05
CA ASP A 247 -26.16 -25.72 3.04
C ASP A 247 -26.57 -25.16 1.68
N ARG A 248 -27.85 -25.25 1.33
CA ARG A 248 -28.39 -24.66 0.09
C ARG A 248 -28.38 -23.14 0.15
N VAL A 249 -28.72 -22.54 1.29
CA VAL A 249 -28.68 -21.09 1.49
C VAL A 249 -27.23 -20.59 1.49
N ASP A 250 -26.33 -21.25 2.23
CA ASP A 250 -24.91 -20.92 2.32
C ASP A 250 -24.18 -21.01 0.96
N SER A 251 -24.66 -21.86 0.06
CA SER A 251 -24.12 -21.99 -1.30
C SER A 251 -24.91 -21.20 -2.35
N SER A 252 -25.92 -20.41 -1.95
CA SER A 252 -26.77 -19.66 -2.87
C SER A 252 -26.15 -18.34 -3.28
N ARG A 253 -25.97 -18.15 -4.59
CA ARG A 253 -25.56 -16.87 -5.17
C ARG A 253 -26.60 -15.75 -4.96
N VAL A 254 -27.87 -16.09 -4.77
CA VAL A 254 -28.94 -15.12 -4.58
C VAL A 254 -28.69 -14.26 -3.35
N VAL A 255 -28.18 -14.85 -2.27
CA VAL A 255 -27.88 -14.13 -1.01
C VAL A 255 -26.80 -13.07 -1.24
N THR A 256 -25.71 -13.41 -1.90
CA THR A 256 -24.61 -12.45 -2.18
C THR A 256 -25.04 -11.38 -3.18
N LEU A 257 -25.85 -11.73 -4.19
CA LEU A 257 -26.38 -10.77 -5.16
C LEU A 257 -27.37 -9.77 -4.52
N LEU A 258 -28.27 -10.22 -3.68
CA LEU A 258 -29.25 -9.32 -3.03
C LEU A 258 -28.54 -8.25 -2.19
N ILE A 259 -27.58 -8.67 -1.35
CA ILE A 259 -26.83 -7.71 -0.53
C ILE A 259 -25.88 -6.85 -1.39
N GLY A 260 -25.27 -7.43 -2.43
CA GLY A 260 -24.43 -6.71 -3.37
C GLY A 260 -25.19 -5.63 -4.14
N LEU A 261 -26.41 -5.92 -4.58
CA LEU A 261 -27.30 -4.94 -5.23
C LEU A 261 -27.76 -3.85 -4.26
N LEU A 262 -27.98 -4.18 -2.98
CA LEU A 262 -28.29 -3.18 -1.96
C LEU A 262 -27.14 -2.21 -1.76
N PHE A 263 -25.89 -2.72 -1.67
CA PHE A 263 -24.68 -1.88 -1.63
C PHE A 263 -24.54 -1.04 -2.91
N ALA A 264 -24.76 -1.62 -4.08
CA ALA A 264 -24.71 -0.89 -5.34
C ALA A 264 -25.74 0.26 -5.37
N ALA A 265 -26.98 0.01 -4.93
CA ALA A 265 -27.99 1.04 -4.82
C ALA A 265 -27.59 2.16 -3.84
N HIS A 266 -27.03 1.80 -2.68
CA HIS A 266 -26.52 2.78 -1.72
C HIS A 266 -25.41 3.65 -2.33
N LEU A 267 -24.43 3.04 -3.00
CA LEU A 267 -23.34 3.78 -3.65
C LEU A 267 -23.83 4.70 -4.77
N VAL A 268 -24.83 4.26 -5.56
CA VAL A 268 -25.46 5.12 -6.59
C VAL A 268 -26.13 6.32 -5.94
N VAL A 269 -26.89 6.13 -4.87
CA VAL A 269 -27.53 7.24 -4.13
C VAL A 269 -26.45 8.17 -3.57
N TYR A 270 -25.43 7.62 -2.90
CA TYR A 270 -24.34 8.41 -2.33
C TYR A 270 -23.66 9.30 -3.39
N PHE A 271 -23.24 8.74 -4.52
CA PHE A 271 -22.59 9.51 -5.56
C PHE A 271 -23.53 10.51 -6.29
N ALA A 272 -24.83 10.24 -6.26
CA ALA A 272 -25.82 11.20 -6.81
C ALA A 272 -26.05 12.38 -5.85
N THR A 273 -25.93 12.19 -4.53
CA THR A 273 -26.17 13.25 -3.52
C THR A 273 -24.91 14.00 -3.15
N GLU A 274 -23.81 13.29 -2.88
CA GLU A 274 -22.54 13.85 -2.40
C GLU A 274 -21.53 14.12 -3.52
N GLY A 275 -21.88 13.78 -4.78
CA GLY A 275 -20.95 13.84 -5.89
C GLY A 275 -19.80 12.84 -5.76
N PHE A 276 -18.63 13.12 -6.34
CA PHE A 276 -17.47 12.23 -6.30
C PHE A 276 -16.64 12.46 -5.04
N ALA A 277 -17.28 12.38 -3.86
CA ALA A 277 -16.62 12.46 -2.56
C ALA A 277 -16.13 11.06 -2.14
N LEU A 278 -14.82 10.82 -2.22
CA LEU A 278 -14.21 9.57 -1.78
C LEU A 278 -13.74 9.67 -0.34
N THR A 279 -14.22 8.75 0.49
CA THR A 279 -13.78 8.54 1.86
C THR A 279 -13.29 7.11 2.04
N LEU A 280 -12.62 6.80 3.15
CA LEU A 280 -12.21 5.43 3.48
C LEU A 280 -13.39 4.45 3.49
N ASP A 281 -14.53 4.87 4.03
CA ASP A 281 -15.72 4.04 4.09
C ASP A 281 -16.31 3.75 2.71
N ILE A 282 -16.43 4.78 1.87
CA ILE A 282 -16.95 4.61 0.51
C ILE A 282 -16.06 3.70 -0.35
N VAL A 283 -14.75 3.79 -0.17
CA VAL A 283 -13.80 2.89 -0.83
C VAL A 283 -13.99 1.44 -0.32
N ASN A 284 -14.12 1.25 0.99
CA ASN A 284 -14.39 -0.07 1.58
C ASN A 284 -15.71 -0.66 1.08
N TRP A 285 -16.79 0.15 1.07
CA TRP A 285 -18.10 -0.31 0.58
C TRP A 285 -18.10 -0.59 -0.91
N THR A 286 -17.32 0.16 -1.70
CA THR A 286 -17.13 -0.13 -3.13
C THR A 286 -16.46 -1.49 -3.35
N PHE A 287 -15.39 -1.80 -2.62
CA PHE A 287 -14.73 -3.11 -2.71
C PHE A 287 -15.66 -4.23 -2.23
N LEU A 288 -16.37 -4.05 -1.13
CA LEU A 288 -17.31 -5.04 -0.63
C LEU A 288 -18.44 -5.30 -1.64
N CYS A 289 -19.02 -4.24 -2.22
CA CYS A 289 -20.01 -4.34 -3.28
C CYS A 289 -19.50 -5.19 -4.45
N LEU A 290 -18.31 -4.86 -4.99
CA LEU A 290 -17.71 -5.61 -6.09
C LEU A 290 -17.49 -7.08 -5.74
N ILE A 291 -16.98 -7.38 -4.55
CA ILE A 291 -16.77 -8.75 -4.07
C ILE A 291 -18.09 -9.51 -4.04
N LEU A 292 -19.13 -8.94 -3.42
CA LEU A 292 -20.46 -9.55 -3.30
C LEU A 292 -21.10 -9.87 -4.66
N LEU A 293 -20.86 -9.02 -5.66
CA LEU A 293 -21.31 -9.24 -7.04
C LEU A 293 -20.48 -10.30 -7.79
N LEU A 294 -19.23 -10.52 -7.40
CA LEU A 294 -18.29 -11.41 -8.09
C LEU A 294 -18.26 -12.82 -7.50
N VAL A 295 -18.44 -12.99 -6.19
CA VAL A 295 -18.43 -14.30 -5.53
C VAL A 295 -19.68 -15.10 -5.87
N SER A 296 -19.57 -16.43 -5.84
CA SER A 296 -20.66 -17.32 -6.20
C SER A 296 -21.54 -17.76 -5.00
N SER A 297 -21.10 -17.50 -3.76
CA SER A 297 -21.86 -17.89 -2.57
C SER A 297 -21.31 -17.24 -1.29
N PRO A 298 -22.13 -17.17 -0.22
CA PRO A 298 -21.66 -16.79 1.12
C PRO A 298 -20.50 -17.66 1.62
N ARG A 299 -20.54 -18.97 1.34
CA ARG A 299 -19.47 -19.91 1.74
C ARG A 299 -18.14 -19.57 1.08
N GLU A 300 -18.13 -19.26 -0.24
CA GLU A 300 -16.93 -18.80 -0.94
C GLU A 300 -16.40 -17.50 -0.32
N LEU A 301 -17.28 -16.54 -0.07
CA LEU A 301 -16.91 -15.27 0.56
C LEU A 301 -16.28 -15.50 1.94
N ALA A 302 -16.90 -16.32 2.80
CA ALA A 302 -16.38 -16.62 4.13
C ALA A 302 -14.97 -17.26 4.09
N GLY A 303 -14.74 -18.16 3.14
CA GLY A 303 -13.41 -18.76 2.93
C GLY A 303 -12.37 -17.72 2.53
N LEU A 304 -12.68 -16.87 1.55
CA LEU A 304 -11.78 -15.81 1.09
C LEU A 304 -11.47 -14.79 2.20
N VAL A 305 -12.48 -14.43 3.01
CA VAL A 305 -12.32 -13.53 4.16
C VAL A 305 -11.46 -14.17 5.24
N ALA A 306 -11.66 -15.44 5.55
CA ALA A 306 -10.85 -16.16 6.56
C ALA A 306 -9.35 -16.19 6.16
N ASP A 307 -9.06 -16.37 4.88
CA ASP A 307 -7.69 -16.35 4.37
C ASP A 307 -7.10 -14.92 4.41
N ALA A 308 -7.87 -13.92 4.03
CA ALA A 308 -7.45 -12.51 4.05
C ALA A 308 -7.21 -11.99 5.47
N ALA A 309 -8.03 -12.43 6.44
CA ALA A 309 -7.97 -11.98 7.83
C ALA A 309 -6.63 -12.30 8.52
N ARG A 310 -5.91 -13.31 8.07
CA ARG A 310 -4.56 -13.65 8.59
C ARG A 310 -3.57 -12.51 8.44
N ASN A 311 -3.75 -11.65 7.45
CA ASN A 311 -2.86 -10.52 7.17
C ASN A 311 -3.24 -9.24 7.96
N VAL A 312 -4.39 -9.22 8.64
CA VAL A 312 -4.92 -8.03 9.34
C VAL A 312 -4.30 -7.86 10.73
N GLY A 313 -3.82 -8.94 11.34
CA GLY A 313 -3.35 -8.96 12.73
C GLY A 313 -2.27 -7.92 13.03
N GLU A 314 -1.35 -7.69 12.11
CA GLU A 314 -0.27 -6.71 12.27
C GLU A 314 -0.81 -5.27 12.34
N ILE A 315 -1.79 -4.92 11.53
CA ILE A 315 -2.45 -3.60 11.57
C ILE A 315 -3.10 -3.40 12.95
N LEU A 316 -3.89 -4.38 13.40
CA LEU A 316 -4.61 -4.31 14.67
C LEU A 316 -3.68 -4.15 15.88
N LEU A 317 -2.47 -4.71 15.82
CA LEU A 317 -1.49 -4.63 16.91
C LEU A 317 -0.65 -3.34 16.87
N GLN A 318 -0.30 -2.87 15.67
CA GLN A 318 0.65 -1.74 15.53
C GLN A 318 -0.02 -0.37 15.62
N PHE A 319 -1.24 -0.24 15.15
CA PHE A 319 -1.92 1.07 15.10
C PHE A 319 -2.15 1.71 16.49
N PRO A 320 -2.49 0.97 17.55
CA PRO A 320 -2.51 1.56 18.90
C PRO A 320 -1.16 2.16 19.31
N LEU A 321 -0.03 1.53 18.95
CA LEU A 321 1.30 2.09 19.26
C LEU A 321 1.56 3.38 18.48
N TYR A 322 1.19 3.45 17.19
CA TYR A 322 1.27 4.68 16.40
C TYR A 322 0.34 5.77 16.96
N ALA A 323 -0.84 5.39 17.43
CA ALA A 323 -1.76 6.29 18.11
C ALA A 323 -1.18 6.86 19.42
N GLY A 324 -0.49 6.04 20.20
CA GLY A 324 0.25 6.48 21.39
C GLY A 324 1.38 7.44 21.04
N ILE A 325 2.16 7.17 19.98
CA ILE A 325 3.19 8.10 19.48
C ILE A 325 2.57 9.44 19.09
N LEU A 326 1.47 9.42 18.34
CA LEU A 326 0.72 10.62 17.98
C LEU A 326 0.25 11.37 19.22
N GLY A 327 -0.25 10.68 20.24
CA GLY A 327 -0.64 11.24 21.53
C GLY A 327 0.51 11.98 22.22
N ILE A 328 1.72 11.37 22.29
CA ILE A 328 2.91 12.05 22.81
C ILE A 328 3.17 13.33 22.01
N MET A 329 3.25 13.24 20.70
CA MET A 329 3.62 14.36 19.81
C MET A 329 2.67 15.55 19.97
N THR A 330 1.37 15.30 20.01
CA THR A 330 0.35 16.34 20.14
C THR A 330 0.21 16.85 21.56
N GLY A 331 0.28 15.96 22.56
CA GLY A 331 0.09 16.29 23.98
C GLY A 331 1.30 16.98 24.64
N THR A 332 2.48 16.95 24.01
CA THR A 332 3.72 17.58 24.56
C THR A 332 4.20 18.78 23.76
N GLY A 333 3.58 19.08 22.61
CA GLY A 333 4.02 20.20 21.76
C GLY A 333 5.18 19.86 20.80
N LEU A 334 5.62 18.60 20.71
CA LEU A 334 6.66 18.17 19.75
C LEU A 334 6.29 18.48 18.30
N VAL A 335 4.99 18.45 17.95
CA VAL A 335 4.51 18.84 16.62
C VAL A 335 5.00 20.23 16.25
N ALA A 336 4.87 21.22 17.15
CA ALA A 336 5.30 22.60 16.91
C ALA A 336 6.82 22.68 16.69
N ILE A 337 7.62 21.96 17.49
CA ILE A 337 9.09 21.96 17.37
C ILE A 337 9.55 21.41 16.02
N PHE A 338 8.96 20.28 15.58
CA PHE A 338 9.29 19.74 14.28
C PHE A 338 8.76 20.60 13.13
N SER A 339 7.59 21.20 13.30
CA SER A 339 7.05 22.14 12.32
C SER A 339 7.96 23.37 12.20
N ASP A 340 8.45 23.97 13.31
CA ASP A 340 9.41 25.06 13.33
C ASP A 340 10.68 24.72 12.54
N PHE A 341 11.19 23.50 12.71
CA PHE A 341 12.33 23.02 11.95
C PHE A 341 12.04 23.06 10.45
N PHE A 342 10.93 22.47 9.98
CA PHE A 342 10.59 22.47 8.57
C PHE A 342 10.28 23.87 8.03
N VAL A 343 9.62 24.72 8.79
CA VAL A 343 9.38 26.15 8.43
C VAL A 343 10.72 26.90 8.27
N SER A 344 11.75 26.56 9.07
CA SER A 344 13.06 27.22 9.00
C SER A 344 13.87 26.84 7.76
N ILE A 345 13.69 25.64 7.22
CA ILE A 345 14.50 25.12 6.10
C ILE A 345 13.73 25.10 4.76
N ALA A 346 12.39 25.07 4.79
CA ALA A 346 11.56 25.00 3.62
C ALA A 346 11.13 26.39 3.15
N THR A 347 10.79 26.45 1.87
CA THR A 347 10.02 27.55 1.27
C THR A 347 8.66 27.01 0.88
N PRO A 348 7.66 27.86 0.55
CA PRO A 348 6.39 27.37 0.00
C PRO A 348 6.57 26.38 -1.16
N GLY A 349 7.49 26.66 -2.07
CA GLY A 349 7.77 25.79 -3.23
C GLY A 349 8.51 24.49 -2.93
N THR A 350 9.11 24.33 -1.73
CA THR A 350 9.92 23.16 -1.38
C THR A 350 9.35 22.32 -0.26
N LEU A 351 8.30 22.77 0.44
CA LEU A 351 7.73 22.05 1.58
C LEU A 351 7.22 20.65 1.17
N GLY A 352 6.59 20.51 0.00
CA GLY A 352 6.17 19.23 -0.55
C GLY A 352 7.34 18.25 -0.76
N LEU A 353 8.48 18.76 -1.24
CA LEU A 353 9.71 17.96 -1.38
C LEU A 353 10.24 17.51 -0.01
N TRP A 354 10.24 18.38 1.00
CA TRP A 354 10.65 18.01 2.34
C TRP A 354 9.73 16.97 2.97
N ALA A 355 8.40 17.08 2.75
CA ALA A 355 7.42 16.09 3.16
C ALA A 355 7.69 14.73 2.49
N PHE A 356 8.01 14.72 1.19
CA PHE A 356 8.40 13.52 0.44
C PHE A 356 9.67 12.87 1.00
N LEU A 357 10.74 13.62 1.22
CA LEU A 357 11.99 13.08 1.73
C LEU A 357 11.85 12.57 3.16
N ALA A 358 11.18 13.33 4.03
CA ALA A 358 10.89 12.91 5.39
C ALA A 358 9.97 11.67 5.41
N GLY A 359 8.94 11.63 4.55
CA GLY A 359 8.08 10.48 4.36
C GLY A 359 8.88 9.24 3.98
N GLY A 360 9.79 9.37 3.03
CA GLY A 360 10.66 8.27 2.61
C GLY A 360 11.58 7.76 3.72
N ILE A 361 12.15 8.64 4.51
CA ILE A 361 13.00 8.25 5.65
C ILE A 361 12.20 7.52 6.72
N VAL A 362 11.05 8.08 7.10
CA VAL A 362 10.21 7.50 8.18
C VAL A 362 9.64 6.16 7.76
N ASN A 363 9.25 5.97 6.49
CA ASN A 363 8.72 4.70 6.00
C ASN A 363 9.70 3.53 6.13
N ILE A 364 11.01 3.78 6.10
CA ILE A 364 12.00 2.71 6.33
C ILE A 364 11.78 2.06 7.70
N PHE A 365 11.36 2.85 8.69
CA PHE A 365 11.16 2.44 10.08
C PHE A 365 9.70 2.11 10.39
N VAL A 366 8.76 2.83 9.79
CA VAL A 366 7.31 2.68 9.98
C VAL A 366 6.65 2.32 8.65
N PRO A 367 6.73 1.06 8.20
CA PRO A 367 6.24 0.64 6.90
C PRO A 367 4.70 0.49 6.91
N SER A 368 4.01 1.59 7.13
CA SER A 368 2.55 1.63 7.24
C SER A 368 2.04 2.97 6.74
N GLY A 369 1.51 3.02 5.52
CA GLY A 369 1.03 4.26 4.91
C GLY A 369 0.10 5.08 5.81
N GLY A 370 -0.86 4.42 6.47
CA GLY A 370 -1.75 5.08 7.41
C GLY A 370 -1.10 5.44 8.75
N GLY A 371 -0.34 4.51 9.33
CA GLY A 371 0.34 4.74 10.63
C GLY A 371 1.41 5.81 10.53
N GLN A 372 2.22 5.77 9.48
CA GLN A 372 3.20 6.80 9.18
C GLN A 372 2.54 8.17 8.96
N PHE A 373 1.47 8.20 8.16
CA PHE A 373 0.73 9.43 7.90
C PHE A 373 0.17 10.03 9.20
N ALA A 374 -0.38 9.20 10.10
CA ALA A 374 -0.88 9.68 11.39
C ALA A 374 0.19 10.38 12.23
N VAL A 375 1.42 9.91 12.17
CA VAL A 375 2.55 10.51 12.91
C VAL A 375 3.04 11.80 12.23
N GLN A 376 3.10 11.85 10.91
CA GLN A 376 3.73 12.96 10.18
C GLN A 376 2.77 14.08 9.78
N ALA A 377 1.48 13.76 9.55
CA ALA A 377 0.51 14.73 9.08
C ALA A 377 0.40 15.98 9.96
N PRO A 378 0.33 15.89 11.29
CA PRO A 378 0.24 17.08 12.14
C PRO A 378 1.39 18.07 11.94
N ILE A 379 2.62 17.54 11.78
CA ILE A 379 3.84 18.35 11.58
C ILE A 379 3.75 19.14 10.27
N PHE A 380 3.48 18.44 9.19
CA PHE A 380 3.50 19.03 7.86
C PHE A 380 2.27 19.88 7.55
N LEU A 381 1.11 19.56 8.13
CA LEU A 381 -0.10 20.39 8.01
C LEU A 381 0.06 21.72 8.78
N ASP A 382 0.68 21.70 9.98
CA ASP A 382 1.01 22.92 10.70
C ASP A 382 2.02 23.77 9.92
N ALA A 383 3.11 23.15 9.43
CA ALA A 383 4.09 23.85 8.60
C ALA A 383 3.46 24.41 7.31
N ALA A 384 2.57 23.68 6.65
CA ALA A 384 1.84 24.14 5.46
C ALA A 384 0.96 25.35 5.76
N SER A 385 0.21 25.31 6.86
CA SER A 385 -0.61 26.46 7.31
C SER A 385 0.23 27.71 7.53
N ARG A 386 1.39 27.58 8.17
CA ARG A 386 2.30 28.69 8.49
C ARG A 386 3.03 29.25 7.28
N LEU A 387 3.34 28.42 6.30
CA LEU A 387 3.99 28.82 5.04
C LEU A 387 3.00 29.21 3.94
N GLY A 388 1.68 29.07 4.16
CA GLY A 388 0.66 29.35 3.16
C GLY A 388 0.66 28.34 2.00
N VAL A 389 1.04 27.09 2.26
CA VAL A 389 1.06 26.00 1.27
C VAL A 389 -0.27 25.25 1.32
N GLU A 390 -0.79 24.87 0.13
CA GLU A 390 -1.99 24.03 0.01
C GLU A 390 -1.81 22.71 0.77
N PRO A 391 -2.70 22.36 1.72
CA PRO A 391 -2.53 21.16 2.56
C PRO A 391 -2.39 19.86 1.77
N GLY A 392 -3.05 19.76 0.60
CA GLY A 392 -2.97 18.61 -0.27
C GLY A 392 -1.55 18.30 -0.75
N VAL A 393 -0.69 19.32 -0.90
CA VAL A 393 0.71 19.15 -1.33
C VAL A 393 1.51 18.35 -0.29
N VAL A 394 1.37 18.68 0.99
CA VAL A 394 2.10 17.97 2.05
C VAL A 394 1.52 16.58 2.32
N VAL A 395 0.20 16.41 2.22
CA VAL A 395 -0.44 15.09 2.28
C VAL A 395 0.14 14.16 1.21
N MET A 396 0.20 14.63 -0.03
CA MET A 396 0.76 13.85 -1.12
C MET A 396 2.27 13.71 -1.03
N GLY A 397 2.99 14.69 -0.47
CA GLY A 397 4.41 14.58 -0.18
C GLY A 397 4.72 13.40 0.73
N ILE A 398 4.02 13.28 1.88
CA ILE A 398 4.15 12.14 2.80
C ILE A 398 3.80 10.83 2.08
N ALA A 399 2.68 10.81 1.34
CA ALA A 399 2.22 9.65 0.59
C ALA A 399 3.24 9.17 -0.45
N TYR A 400 3.86 10.10 -1.16
CA TYR A 400 4.91 9.81 -2.15
C TYR A 400 6.17 9.25 -1.49
N GLY A 401 6.57 9.80 -0.34
CA GLY A 401 7.73 9.30 0.41
C GLY A 401 7.52 7.87 0.89
N ASP A 402 6.34 7.57 1.43
CA ASP A 402 5.96 6.24 1.87
C ASP A 402 6.01 5.23 0.71
N GLN A 403 5.26 5.43 -0.36
CA GLN A 403 5.22 4.49 -1.48
C GLN A 403 6.60 4.31 -2.16
N TRP A 404 7.43 5.35 -2.18
CA TRP A 404 8.74 5.34 -2.82
C TRP A 404 9.70 4.38 -2.13
N THR A 405 9.86 4.50 -0.82
CA THR A 405 10.83 3.69 -0.07
C THR A 405 10.34 2.28 0.25
N ASN A 406 9.07 1.95 -0.02
CA ASN A 406 8.59 0.56 -0.06
C ASN A 406 9.41 -0.31 -1.01
N LEU A 407 10.02 0.27 -2.07
CA LEU A 407 10.88 -0.44 -3.02
C LEU A 407 12.15 -1.06 -2.39
N ILE A 408 12.60 -0.55 -1.23
CA ILE A 408 13.76 -1.07 -0.49
C ILE A 408 13.39 -1.56 0.92
N GLN A 409 12.15 -1.38 1.34
CA GLN A 409 11.64 -1.83 2.63
C GLN A 409 11.03 -3.22 2.46
N PRO A 410 11.51 -4.26 3.16
CA PRO A 410 11.11 -5.64 2.89
C PRO A 410 9.69 -6.00 3.34
N PHE A 411 9.10 -5.26 4.27
CA PHE A 411 7.82 -5.59 4.90
C PHE A 411 6.71 -5.92 3.90
N TRP A 412 6.46 -5.02 2.95
CA TRP A 412 5.45 -5.21 1.91
C TRP A 412 5.87 -6.19 0.81
N ALA A 413 7.17 -6.42 0.66
CA ALA A 413 7.68 -7.40 -0.29
C ALA A 413 7.47 -8.85 0.22
N LEU A 414 7.49 -9.08 1.54
CA LEU A 414 7.46 -10.44 2.11
C LEU A 414 6.23 -11.26 1.69
N PRO A 415 4.97 -10.76 1.73
CA PRO A 415 3.83 -11.53 1.26
C PRO A 415 3.92 -11.89 -0.22
N LEU A 416 4.33 -10.94 -1.07
CA LEU A 416 4.53 -11.16 -2.50
C LEU A 416 5.64 -12.20 -2.74
N LEU A 417 6.75 -12.09 -2.04
CA LEU A 417 7.91 -12.99 -2.17
C LEU A 417 7.60 -14.39 -1.67
N ALA A 418 6.80 -14.52 -0.60
CA ALA A 418 6.32 -15.81 -0.12
C ALA A 418 5.48 -16.54 -1.18
N ILE A 419 4.55 -15.84 -1.85
CA ILE A 419 3.76 -16.39 -2.96
C ILE A 419 4.68 -16.74 -4.15
N ALA A 420 5.64 -15.88 -4.46
CA ALA A 420 6.58 -16.07 -5.57
C ALA A 420 7.69 -17.10 -5.27
N ASN A 421 7.81 -17.56 -4.01
CA ASN A 421 8.87 -18.45 -3.55
C ASN A 421 10.29 -17.91 -3.83
N LEU A 422 10.47 -16.60 -3.58
CA LEU A 422 11.75 -15.88 -3.71
C LEU A 422 12.14 -15.24 -2.38
N ARG A 423 13.41 -14.87 -2.25
CA ARG A 423 13.93 -14.13 -1.10
C ARG A 423 14.07 -12.66 -1.43
N VAL A 424 14.05 -11.80 -0.41
CA VAL A 424 14.24 -10.35 -0.49
C VAL A 424 15.45 -9.99 -1.36
N ARG A 425 16.59 -10.64 -1.15
CA ARG A 425 17.84 -10.42 -1.90
C ARG A 425 17.76 -10.72 -3.41
N ASP A 426 16.80 -11.54 -3.82
CA ASP A 426 16.66 -11.94 -5.21
C ASP A 426 15.96 -10.82 -6.04
N VAL A 427 15.24 -9.91 -5.38
CA VAL A 427 14.40 -8.87 -5.98
C VAL A 427 14.89 -7.45 -5.69
N MET A 428 15.33 -7.15 -4.45
CA MET A 428 15.65 -5.79 -4.01
C MET A 428 16.76 -5.10 -4.81
N GLY A 429 17.67 -5.84 -5.43
CA GLY A 429 18.68 -5.25 -6.31
C GLY A 429 18.07 -4.50 -7.50
N TYR A 430 16.97 -5.02 -8.05
CA TYR A 430 16.23 -4.42 -9.17
C TYR A 430 15.39 -3.25 -8.70
N THR A 431 14.65 -3.43 -7.60
CA THR A 431 13.76 -2.38 -7.08
C THR A 431 14.52 -1.18 -6.54
N SER A 432 15.77 -1.34 -6.06
CA SER A 432 16.65 -0.23 -5.69
C SER A 432 16.98 0.68 -6.87
N VAL A 433 17.06 0.15 -8.10
CA VAL A 433 17.28 0.98 -9.30
C VAL A 433 16.01 1.73 -9.65
N VAL A 434 14.85 1.06 -9.53
CA VAL A 434 13.55 1.71 -9.73
C VAL A 434 13.34 2.82 -8.70
N LEU A 435 13.76 2.62 -7.45
CA LEU A 435 13.73 3.66 -6.41
C LEU A 435 14.50 4.92 -6.85
N LEU A 436 15.70 4.77 -7.40
CA LEU A 436 16.49 5.92 -7.86
C LEU A 436 15.80 6.68 -9.00
N THR A 437 15.25 5.97 -9.98
CA THR A 437 14.59 6.59 -11.13
C THR A 437 13.25 7.22 -10.76
N THR A 438 12.45 6.56 -9.92
CA THR A 438 11.16 7.09 -9.44
C THR A 438 11.34 8.20 -8.42
N GLY A 439 12.43 8.20 -7.64
CA GLY A 439 12.77 9.29 -6.73
C GLY A 439 12.94 10.64 -7.44
N VAL A 440 13.54 10.64 -8.63
CA VAL A 440 13.64 11.85 -9.47
C VAL A 440 12.24 12.30 -9.94
N VAL A 441 11.39 11.36 -10.34
CA VAL A 441 10.02 11.69 -10.79
C VAL A 441 9.21 12.25 -9.64
N PHE A 442 9.21 11.58 -8.50
CA PHE A 442 8.40 11.98 -7.34
C PHE A 442 8.89 13.29 -6.73
N GLY A 443 10.22 13.46 -6.58
CA GLY A 443 10.79 14.72 -6.12
C GLY A 443 10.51 15.87 -7.08
N GLY A 444 10.63 15.64 -8.38
CA GLY A 444 10.26 16.62 -9.42
C GLY A 444 8.78 16.98 -9.39
N THR A 445 7.89 15.99 -9.17
CA THR A 445 6.45 16.24 -9.05
C THR A 445 6.14 17.07 -7.79
N MET A 446 6.82 16.83 -6.67
CA MET A 446 6.62 17.63 -5.45
C MET A 446 7.12 19.06 -5.58
N LEU A 447 8.20 19.29 -6.32
CA LEU A 447 8.64 20.65 -6.66
C LEU A 447 7.63 21.36 -7.59
N LEU A 448 7.09 20.61 -8.56
CA LEU A 448 6.05 21.15 -9.45
C LEU A 448 4.75 21.49 -8.72
N ALA A 449 4.38 20.70 -7.72
CA ALA A 449 3.20 20.94 -6.89
C ALA A 449 3.33 22.18 -5.99
N GLY A 450 4.56 22.62 -5.71
CA GLY A 450 4.85 23.83 -4.94
C GLY A 450 4.92 25.13 -5.77
N LEU A 451 4.79 25.03 -7.11
CA LEU A 451 4.73 26.18 -8.01
C LEU A 451 3.32 26.72 -8.18
#